data_e89c391681ba7057e90559cc2f9beeee
#
_entry.id   e89c391681ba7057e90559cc2f9beeee
#
_cell.length_a   1.000
_cell.length_b   1.000
_cell.length_c   1.000
_cell.angle_alpha   90.00
_cell.angle_beta   90.00
_cell.angle_gamma   90.00
#
_symmetry.space_group_name_H-M   'P 1'
#
loop_
_entity.id
_entity.type
_entity.pdbx_description
1 polymer ?
#
loop_
_entity_poly.entity_id
_entity_poly.type
_entity_poly.pdbx_seq_one_letter_code
_entity_poly.pdbx_strand_id
1 'polypeptide(L)'
;MHKILIQETEESILEVLTIALEEEGFMVKGMLGVNPGFLNIINDFRPHVVILDFRLRGDDAVKVCSIIKKQYPFLPVLALSCNSNIHLDYEKNGFDDYITKPFDLELLYHVLRKHIPKV
;
A
#
# COMPACT_ATOMS: atom_id res chain seq x y z
N MET A 1 -15.94 -3.29 -8.18
CA MET A 1 -14.70 -3.94 -7.75
C MET A 1 -13.73 -2.89 -7.22
N HIS A 2 -13.24 -3.09 -6.01
CA HIS A 2 -12.30 -2.14 -5.42
C HIS A 2 -10.88 -2.37 -5.95
N LYS A 3 -10.13 -1.28 -6.07
CA LYS A 3 -8.82 -1.29 -6.71
C LYS A 3 -7.73 -1.03 -5.69
N ILE A 4 -6.68 -1.85 -5.71
CA ILE A 4 -5.53 -1.74 -4.82
C ILE A 4 -4.28 -1.55 -5.66
N LEU A 5 -3.51 -0.51 -5.38
CA LEU A 5 -2.18 -0.31 -5.97
C LEU A 5 -1.15 -0.75 -4.94
N ILE A 6 -0.25 -1.65 -5.33
CA ILE A 6 0.80 -2.17 -4.45
C ILE A 6 2.16 -1.84 -5.04
N GLN A 7 3.00 -1.16 -4.27
CA GLN A 7 4.41 -1.02 -4.56
C GLN A 7 5.19 -1.96 -3.65
N GLU A 8 6.01 -2.82 -4.23
CA GLU A 8 6.83 -3.79 -3.50
C GLU A 8 8.20 -3.83 -4.15
N THR A 9 9.22 -4.27 -3.41
CA THR A 9 10.57 -4.38 -3.91
C THR A 9 10.98 -5.81 -4.20
N GLU A 10 10.26 -6.77 -3.66
CA GLU A 10 10.49 -8.20 -3.92
C GLU A 10 9.37 -8.73 -4.81
N GLU A 11 9.76 -9.22 -5.99
CA GLU A 11 8.81 -9.71 -6.99
C GLU A 11 7.94 -10.84 -6.46
N SER A 12 8.53 -11.77 -5.70
CA SER A 12 7.79 -12.90 -5.15
C SER A 12 6.71 -12.47 -4.17
N ILE A 13 6.98 -11.47 -3.35
CA ILE A 13 6.00 -10.94 -2.41
C ILE A 13 4.89 -10.20 -3.16
N LEU A 14 5.24 -9.41 -4.15
CA LEU A 14 4.26 -8.72 -4.98
C LEU A 14 3.33 -9.71 -5.67
N GLU A 15 3.87 -10.80 -6.19
CA GLU A 15 3.09 -11.86 -6.84
C GLU A 15 2.10 -12.52 -5.87
N VAL A 16 2.57 -12.90 -4.68
CA VAL A 16 1.72 -13.51 -3.65
C VAL A 16 0.59 -12.56 -3.24
N LEU A 17 0.91 -11.30 -2.99
CA LEU A 17 -0.10 -10.30 -2.63
C LEU A 17 -1.12 -10.11 -3.73
N THR A 18 -0.67 -10.03 -4.97
CA THR A 18 -1.54 -9.85 -6.12
C THR A 18 -2.54 -10.99 -6.24
N ILE A 19 -2.05 -12.23 -6.18
CA ILE A 19 -2.89 -13.42 -6.28
C ILE A 19 -3.91 -13.45 -5.14
N ALA A 20 -3.45 -13.25 -3.91
CA ALA A 20 -4.32 -13.32 -2.74
C ALA A 20 -5.43 -12.27 -2.79
N LEU A 21 -5.10 -11.05 -3.18
CA LEU A 21 -6.08 -9.97 -3.24
C LEU A 21 -7.06 -10.13 -4.42
N GLU A 22 -6.57 -10.63 -5.54
CA GLU A 22 -7.45 -10.93 -6.67
C GLU A 22 -8.46 -12.02 -6.32
N GLU A 23 -8.05 -13.03 -5.56
CA GLU A 23 -8.95 -14.08 -5.07
C GLU A 23 -10.03 -13.53 -4.14
N GLU A 24 -9.74 -12.44 -3.41
CA GLU A 24 -10.71 -11.76 -2.55
C GLU A 24 -11.61 -10.78 -3.32
N GLY A 25 -11.46 -10.68 -4.62
CA GLY A 25 -12.30 -9.84 -5.46
C GLY A 25 -11.78 -8.44 -5.71
N PHE A 26 -10.52 -8.16 -5.35
CA PHE A 26 -9.91 -6.86 -5.65
C PHE A 26 -9.31 -6.85 -7.05
N MET A 27 -9.29 -5.68 -7.66
CA MET A 27 -8.50 -5.43 -8.86
C MET A 27 -7.16 -4.86 -8.40
N VAL A 28 -6.05 -5.51 -8.78
CA VAL A 28 -4.73 -5.16 -8.27
C VAL A 28 -3.82 -4.66 -9.39
N LYS A 29 -3.15 -3.56 -9.13
CA LYS A 29 -2.05 -3.05 -9.96
C LYS A 29 -0.78 -3.13 -9.13
N GLY A 30 0.21 -3.89 -9.62
CA GLY A 30 1.50 -4.01 -8.97
C GLY A 30 2.53 -3.07 -9.57
N MET A 31 3.42 -2.57 -8.71
CA MET A 31 4.54 -1.75 -9.13
C MET A 31 5.79 -2.25 -8.40
N LEU A 32 6.76 -2.77 -9.16
CA LEU A 32 8.01 -3.24 -8.59
C LEU A 32 9.00 -2.08 -8.52
N GLY A 33 9.48 -1.80 -7.29
CA GLY A 33 10.35 -0.65 -7.06
C GLY A 33 9.59 0.67 -7.10
N VAL A 34 10.33 1.77 -7.17
CA VAL A 34 9.75 3.11 -7.25
C VAL A 34 9.81 3.58 -8.71
N ASN A 35 8.65 3.82 -9.29
CA ASN A 35 8.53 4.33 -10.64
C ASN A 35 8.30 5.83 -10.60
N PRO A 36 9.13 6.65 -11.29
CA PRO A 36 8.91 8.11 -11.31
C PRO A 36 7.53 8.52 -11.81
N GLY A 37 6.88 7.66 -12.60
CA GLY A 37 5.53 7.91 -13.10
C GLY A 37 4.42 7.43 -12.19
N PHE A 38 4.67 7.21 -10.89
CA PHE A 38 3.67 6.64 -10.00
C PHE A 38 2.40 7.49 -9.87
N LEU A 39 2.50 8.80 -9.96
CA LEU A 39 1.32 9.68 -9.92
C LEU A 39 0.43 9.48 -11.16
N ASN A 40 1.04 9.27 -12.31
CA ASN A 40 0.28 8.96 -13.53
C ASN A 40 -0.42 7.61 -13.41
N ILE A 41 0.25 6.62 -12.80
CA ILE A 41 -0.34 5.32 -12.54
C ILE A 41 -1.56 5.46 -11.63
N ILE A 42 -1.45 6.25 -10.56
CA ILE A 42 -2.56 6.51 -9.65
C ILE A 42 -3.71 7.21 -10.38
N ASN A 43 -3.38 8.23 -11.17
CA ASN A 43 -4.40 8.97 -11.91
C ASN A 43 -5.15 8.10 -12.89
N ASP A 44 -4.47 7.18 -13.57
CA ASP A 44 -5.08 6.30 -14.57
C ASP A 44 -5.83 5.13 -13.92
N PHE A 45 -5.22 4.50 -12.94
CA PHE A 45 -5.80 3.32 -12.28
C PHE A 45 -6.90 3.70 -11.28
N ARG A 46 -6.75 4.83 -10.60
CA ARG A 46 -7.65 5.32 -9.56
C ARG A 46 -7.88 4.32 -8.44
N PRO A 47 -6.83 3.93 -7.72
CA PRO A 47 -6.96 2.96 -6.64
C PRO A 47 -7.80 3.52 -5.49
N HIS A 48 -8.43 2.60 -4.73
CA HIS A 48 -9.11 2.95 -3.50
C HIS A 48 -8.16 2.93 -2.31
N VAL A 49 -7.07 2.15 -2.41
CA VAL A 49 -6.03 2.05 -1.39
C VAL A 49 -4.69 1.86 -2.07
N VAL A 50 -3.64 2.47 -1.52
CA VAL A 50 -2.26 2.28 -1.96
C VAL A 50 -1.48 1.62 -0.83
N ILE A 51 -0.71 0.58 -1.16
CA ILE A 51 0.20 -0.09 -0.22
C ILE A 51 1.62 0.16 -0.69
N LEU A 52 2.46 0.71 0.19
CA LEU A 52 3.86 0.99 -0.10
C LEU A 52 4.77 0.15 0.79
N ASP A 53 5.79 -0.46 0.18
CA ASP A 53 6.82 -1.18 0.92
C ASP A 53 7.69 -0.19 1.71
N PHE A 54 7.63 -0.31 3.02
CA PHE A 54 8.39 0.54 3.93
C PHE A 54 9.70 -0.16 4.28
N ARG A 55 10.75 0.10 3.52
CA ARG A 55 12.07 -0.51 3.75
C ARG A 55 12.70 -0.03 5.05
N LEU A 56 13.85 -0.65 5.41
CA LEU A 56 14.58 -0.41 6.66
C LEU A 56 14.69 1.06 7.06
N ARG A 57 14.91 1.97 6.11
CA ARG A 57 14.97 3.40 6.39
C ARG A 57 13.65 4.12 6.07
N GLY A 58 12.85 3.53 5.22
CA GLY A 58 11.55 4.08 4.87
C GLY A 58 11.57 5.42 4.12
N ASP A 59 12.75 5.93 3.80
CA ASP A 59 12.87 7.29 3.24
C ASP A 59 12.13 7.44 1.92
N ASP A 60 12.27 6.48 1.01
CA ASP A 60 11.60 6.53 -0.28
C ASP A 60 10.09 6.38 -0.13
N ALA A 61 9.66 5.45 0.72
CA ALA A 61 8.24 5.25 0.97
C ALA A 61 7.60 6.48 1.62
N VAL A 62 8.29 7.12 2.56
CA VAL A 62 7.81 8.34 3.20
C VAL A 62 7.66 9.46 2.18
N LYS A 63 8.64 9.64 1.31
CA LYS A 63 8.58 10.66 0.25
C LYS A 63 7.45 10.40 -0.72
N VAL A 64 7.31 9.16 -1.17
CA VAL A 64 6.23 8.78 -2.10
C VAL A 64 4.88 8.98 -1.42
N CYS A 65 4.72 8.56 -0.18
CA CYS A 65 3.50 8.77 0.60
C CYS A 65 3.15 10.25 0.70
N SER A 66 4.13 11.10 1.03
CA SER A 66 3.95 12.54 1.14
C SER A 66 3.44 13.15 -0.18
N ILE A 67 4.03 12.74 -1.30
CA ILE A 67 3.65 13.23 -2.62
C ILE A 67 2.22 12.80 -2.95
N ILE A 68 1.88 11.54 -2.68
CA ILE A 68 0.54 11.02 -2.92
C ILE A 68 -0.50 11.78 -2.07
N LYS A 69 -0.22 11.93 -0.77
CA LYS A 69 -1.17 12.59 0.14
C LYS A 69 -1.36 14.07 -0.17
N LYS A 70 -0.35 14.71 -0.74
CA LYS A 70 -0.47 16.09 -1.21
C LYS A 70 -1.47 16.23 -2.35
N GLN A 71 -1.42 15.30 -3.30
CA GLN A 71 -2.28 15.33 -4.48
C GLN A 71 -3.62 14.67 -4.24
N TYR A 72 -3.66 13.63 -3.42
CA TYR A 72 -4.85 12.84 -3.12
C TYR A 72 -5.00 12.70 -1.59
N PRO A 73 -5.40 13.77 -0.89
CA PRO A 73 -5.38 13.77 0.60
C PRO A 73 -6.33 12.74 1.23
N PHE A 74 -7.34 12.28 0.49
CA PHE A 74 -8.30 11.31 1.01
C PHE A 74 -8.00 9.87 0.58
N LEU A 75 -6.97 9.66 -0.23
CA LEU A 75 -6.56 8.32 -0.65
C LEU A 75 -5.80 7.64 0.48
N PRO A 76 -6.29 6.51 1.02
CA PRO A 76 -5.55 5.80 2.06
C PRO A 76 -4.24 5.23 1.52
N VAL A 77 -3.15 5.47 2.25
CA VAL A 77 -1.83 4.94 1.94
C VAL A 77 -1.35 4.14 3.14
N LEU A 78 -1.08 2.86 2.92
CA LEU A 78 -0.69 1.93 3.97
C LEU A 78 0.78 1.56 3.83
N ALA A 79 1.46 1.40 4.97
CA ALA A 79 2.85 0.96 5.01
C ALA A 79 2.90 -0.57 5.17
N LEU A 80 3.67 -1.25 4.33
CA LEU A 80 3.95 -2.67 4.45
C LEU A 80 5.41 -2.80 4.90
N SER A 81 5.65 -3.33 6.11
CA SER A 81 6.98 -3.26 6.73
C SER A 81 7.32 -4.50 7.56
N CYS A 82 8.59 -4.91 7.53
CA CYS A 82 9.13 -5.88 8.47
C CYS A 82 9.71 -5.21 9.73
N ASN A 83 9.63 -3.89 9.84
CA ASN A 83 10.06 -3.16 11.02
C ASN A 83 9.06 -3.35 12.15
N SER A 84 9.51 -3.91 13.28
CA SER A 84 8.65 -4.18 14.44
C SER A 84 8.09 -2.90 15.08
N ASN A 85 8.68 -1.74 14.79
CA ASN A 85 8.24 -0.46 15.34
C ASN A 85 7.29 0.32 14.42
N ILE A 86 6.88 -0.27 13.30
CA ILE A 86 6.00 0.42 12.34
C ILE A 86 4.69 0.88 13.00
N HIS A 87 4.18 0.13 13.97
CA HIS A 87 2.97 0.48 14.69
C HIS A 87 3.10 1.78 15.49
N LEU A 88 4.34 2.19 15.79
CA LEU A 88 4.60 3.46 16.49
C LEU A 88 4.87 4.61 15.51
N ASP A 89 5.37 4.30 14.31
CA ASP A 89 5.91 5.30 13.40
C ASP A 89 5.04 5.59 12.18
N TYR A 90 4.06 4.74 11.84
CA TYR A 90 3.34 4.90 10.59
C TYR A 90 2.60 6.24 10.49
N GLU A 91 1.95 6.64 11.54
CA GLU A 91 1.18 7.88 11.57
C GLU A 91 2.09 9.10 11.49
N LYS A 92 3.20 9.07 12.21
CA LYS A 92 4.21 10.11 12.20
C LYS A 92 4.82 10.33 10.82
N ASN A 93 4.90 9.26 10.02
CA ASN A 93 5.43 9.31 8.67
C ASN A 93 4.35 9.56 7.61
N GLY A 94 3.11 9.81 8.02
CA GLY A 94 2.04 10.20 7.13
C GLY A 94 1.19 9.06 6.57
N PHE A 95 1.45 7.82 6.98
CA PHE A 95 0.65 6.68 6.55
C PHE A 95 -0.66 6.60 7.33
N ASP A 96 -1.69 6.11 6.68
CA ASP A 96 -3.00 5.97 7.30
C ASP A 96 -3.13 4.70 8.14
N ASP A 97 -2.34 3.67 7.84
CA ASP A 97 -2.31 2.41 8.57
C ASP A 97 -1.05 1.63 8.19
N TYR A 98 -0.91 0.43 8.72
CA TYR A 98 0.28 -0.39 8.46
C TYR A 98 -0.08 -1.87 8.43
N ILE A 99 0.80 -2.65 7.78
CA ILE A 99 0.75 -4.11 7.73
C ILE A 99 2.16 -4.60 7.99
N THR A 100 2.34 -5.50 8.95
CA THR A 100 3.66 -6.04 9.27
C THR A 100 3.96 -7.30 8.46
N LYS A 101 5.23 -7.48 8.08
CA LYS A 101 5.75 -8.70 7.44
C LYS A 101 6.40 -9.56 8.51
N PRO A 102 6.26 -10.87 8.50
CA PRO A 102 5.34 -11.64 7.65
C PRO A 102 3.89 -11.34 8.03
N PHE A 103 3.01 -11.30 7.04
CA PHE A 103 1.63 -10.92 7.27
C PHE A 103 0.70 -12.13 7.24
N ASP A 104 -0.37 -12.02 8.01
CA ASP A 104 -1.52 -12.92 7.98
C ASP A 104 -2.48 -12.34 6.94
N LEU A 105 -2.93 -13.16 5.99
CA LEU A 105 -3.84 -12.71 4.94
C LEU A 105 -5.17 -12.18 5.51
N GLU A 106 -5.69 -12.81 6.57
CA GLU A 106 -6.91 -12.34 7.21
C GLU A 106 -6.74 -10.95 7.81
N LEU A 107 -5.58 -10.70 8.42
CA LEU A 107 -5.27 -9.38 8.96
C LEU A 107 -5.13 -8.35 7.84
N LEU A 108 -4.48 -8.72 6.74
CA LEU A 108 -4.35 -7.86 5.56
C LEU A 108 -5.74 -7.44 5.04
N TYR A 109 -6.63 -8.39 4.87
CA TYR A 109 -8.00 -8.12 4.39
C TYR A 109 -8.76 -7.23 5.36
N HIS A 110 -8.60 -7.48 6.67
CA HIS A 110 -9.25 -6.68 7.71
C HIS A 110 -8.79 -5.21 7.63
N VAL A 111 -7.49 -4.98 7.52
CA VAL A 111 -6.93 -3.63 7.43
C VAL A 111 -7.43 -2.94 6.15
N LEU A 112 -7.40 -3.64 5.02
CA LEU A 112 -7.86 -3.08 3.76
C LEU A 112 -9.34 -2.69 3.82
N ARG A 113 -10.18 -3.54 4.40
CA ARG A 113 -11.62 -3.28 4.50
C ARG A 113 -11.96 -2.07 5.35
N LYS A 114 -11.11 -1.73 6.32
CA LYS A 114 -11.28 -0.50 7.11
C LYS A 114 -11.17 0.76 6.26
N HIS A 115 -10.37 0.69 5.21
CA HIS A 115 -10.04 1.86 4.38
C HIS A 115 -10.76 1.89 3.04
N ILE A 116 -11.52 0.86 2.72
CA ILE A 116 -12.28 0.79 1.48
C ILE A 116 -13.66 1.35 1.70
N PRO A 117 -14.18 2.19 0.76
CA PRO A 117 -15.53 2.73 0.89
C PRO A 117 -16.57 1.63 0.95
N LYS A 118 -17.49 1.75 1.89
CA LYS A 118 -18.67 0.88 1.96
C LYS A 118 -19.69 1.42 0.97
N VAL A 119 -20.17 0.56 0.11
CA VAL A 119 -21.16 0.92 -0.89
C VAL A 119 -22.55 0.85 -0.28
#